data_a911e9429601e2ccf7d9161ed20af52c
#
_entry.id   a911e9429601e2ccf7d9161ed20af52c
#
_cell.length_a   1.000
_cell.length_b   1.000
_cell.length_c   1.000
_cell.angle_alpha   90.00
_cell.angle_beta   90.00
_cell.angle_gamma   90.00
#
_symmetry.space_group_name_H-M   'P 1'
#
loop_
_entity.id
_entity.type
_entity.pdbx_description
1 polymer ?
#
loop_
_entity_poly.entity_id
_entity_poly.type
_entity_poly.pdbx_seq_one_letter_code
_entity_poly.pdbx_strand_id
1 'polypeptide(L)'
;MTENNDRKQFNLKLVLKEIIQPKIPTIALVVFLNFIFFLFGVFTFYSAIFFIIIFIGFFLALSNEKTNSLDTTQNNINKRDKDELITDNINQIKMIFDGFPESVILIDDKDNIINSNDKANKHFFSQLEDENILGMRIQNVIRSTLLFDTLEFLKNNDEVTVKEIEIILPGEIERTYDVFISQVKLFSQDINNYLLILRETTDLKKIMTLRSEFIANASHELKTPIAVIKGISETLDKYGQDDKDSSKEFLKKLLSESNRAQSLIEDLLSLNQAEMRQHIIPDKRINLMSIIDNIYDGLNELAKKNKINLTRDIRKKNYYILGDEDDIQRAFINLIENAIKYN
;
A
#
# COMPACT_ATOMS: atom_id res chain seq x y z
N MET A 1 -5.74 -54.56 3.44
CA MET A 1 -5.64 -53.08 3.49
C MET A 1 -4.64 -52.50 2.48
N THR A 2 -3.82 -53.27 1.83
CA THR A 2 -2.74 -52.82 0.90
C THR A 2 -3.20 -52.69 -0.57
N GLU A 3 -4.18 -53.46 -1.02
CA GLU A 3 -4.64 -53.44 -2.42
C GLU A 3 -5.48 -52.20 -2.82
N ASN A 4 -6.08 -51.51 -1.87
CA ASN A 4 -6.92 -50.35 -2.15
C ASN A 4 -6.09 -49.04 -2.29
N ASN A 5 -4.84 -49.02 -1.78
CA ASN A 5 -3.95 -47.89 -1.90
C ASN A 5 -3.23 -47.87 -3.27
N ASP A 6 -2.91 -49.03 -3.80
CA ASP A 6 -2.24 -49.13 -5.12
C ASP A 6 -3.20 -48.78 -6.28
N ARG A 7 -4.47 -49.09 -6.17
CA ARG A 7 -5.49 -48.69 -7.16
C ARG A 7 -5.74 -47.17 -7.17
N LYS A 8 -5.69 -46.49 -6.00
CA LYS A 8 -5.80 -45.04 -5.92
C LYS A 8 -4.57 -44.33 -6.49
N GLN A 9 -3.35 -44.84 -6.22
CA GLN A 9 -2.13 -44.27 -6.79
C GLN A 9 -2.01 -44.51 -8.32
N PHE A 10 -2.49 -45.63 -8.82
CA PHE A 10 -2.49 -45.94 -10.26
C PHE A 10 -3.46 -45.02 -11.02
N ASN A 11 -4.65 -44.77 -10.51
CA ASN A 11 -5.61 -43.83 -11.09
C ASN A 11 -5.10 -42.37 -11.07
N LEU A 12 -4.44 -41.94 -10.00
CA LEU A 12 -3.88 -40.58 -9.92
C LEU A 12 -2.77 -40.35 -10.93
N LYS A 13 -1.89 -41.35 -11.17
CA LYS A 13 -0.83 -41.27 -12.17
C LYS A 13 -1.37 -41.27 -13.61
N LEU A 14 -2.46 -41.97 -13.89
CA LEU A 14 -3.10 -42.01 -15.22
C LEU A 14 -3.79 -40.65 -15.50
N VAL A 15 -4.51 -40.10 -14.53
CA VAL A 15 -5.18 -38.79 -14.63
C VAL A 15 -4.15 -37.66 -14.81
N LEU A 16 -3.03 -37.71 -14.06
CA LEU A 16 -1.94 -36.75 -14.22
C LEU A 16 -1.28 -36.84 -15.61
N LYS A 17 -1.19 -38.05 -16.17
CA LYS A 17 -0.55 -38.27 -17.48
C LYS A 17 -1.43 -37.83 -18.66
N GLU A 18 -2.73 -38.03 -18.58
CA GLU A 18 -3.66 -37.70 -19.69
C GLU A 18 -4.12 -36.24 -19.68
N ILE A 19 -4.32 -35.62 -18.50
CA ILE A 19 -4.91 -34.28 -18.38
C ILE A 19 -3.86 -33.20 -18.28
N ILE A 20 -2.73 -33.46 -17.60
CA ILE A 20 -1.71 -32.45 -17.32
C ILE A 20 -0.62 -32.43 -18.39
N GLN A 21 -0.24 -33.58 -18.94
CA GLN A 21 0.88 -33.67 -19.88
C GLN A 21 0.76 -32.80 -21.15
N PRO A 22 -0.40 -32.63 -21.81
CA PRO A 22 -0.49 -31.75 -22.98
C PRO A 22 -0.53 -30.25 -22.61
N LYS A 23 -0.80 -29.90 -21.35
CA LYS A 23 -0.89 -28.51 -20.88
C LYS A 23 0.39 -28.03 -20.15
N ILE A 24 1.33 -28.94 -19.85
CA ILE A 24 2.60 -28.63 -19.17
C ILE A 24 3.41 -27.52 -19.86
N PRO A 25 3.59 -27.52 -21.20
CA PRO A 25 4.38 -26.49 -21.86
C PRO A 25 3.73 -25.11 -21.76
N THR A 26 2.39 -25.04 -21.76
CA THR A 26 1.65 -23.77 -21.61
C THR A 26 1.78 -23.24 -20.18
N ILE A 27 1.65 -24.11 -19.19
CA ILE A 27 1.81 -23.76 -17.76
C ILE A 27 3.27 -23.32 -17.49
N ALA A 28 4.23 -24.07 -18.01
CA ALA A 28 5.67 -23.73 -17.87
C ALA A 28 6.00 -22.38 -18.52
N LEU A 29 5.42 -22.05 -19.67
CA LEU A 29 5.59 -20.77 -20.34
C LEU A 29 5.02 -19.63 -19.51
N VAL A 30 3.84 -19.77 -18.94
CA VAL A 30 3.19 -18.76 -18.09
C VAL A 30 4.00 -18.52 -16.81
N VAL A 31 4.47 -19.58 -16.15
CA VAL A 31 5.33 -19.49 -14.96
C VAL A 31 6.66 -18.82 -15.30
N PHE A 32 7.27 -19.16 -16.43
CA PHE A 32 8.51 -18.56 -16.89
C PHE A 32 8.38 -17.07 -17.23
N LEU A 33 7.30 -16.67 -17.93
CA LEU A 33 7.03 -15.27 -18.21
C LEU A 33 6.85 -14.44 -16.92
N ASN A 34 6.16 -14.99 -15.95
CA ASN A 34 5.99 -14.29 -14.66
C ASN A 34 7.26 -14.24 -13.82
N PHE A 35 8.12 -15.25 -13.91
CA PHE A 35 9.45 -15.21 -13.30
C PHE A 35 10.32 -14.10 -13.91
N ILE A 36 10.23 -13.89 -15.24
CA ILE A 36 10.87 -12.77 -15.91
C ILE A 36 10.30 -11.43 -15.41
N PHE A 37 9.01 -11.27 -15.32
CA PHE A 37 8.37 -10.04 -14.76
C PHE A 37 8.80 -9.78 -13.32
N PHE A 38 8.95 -10.83 -12.50
CA PHE A 38 9.48 -10.72 -11.13
C PHE A 38 10.93 -10.22 -11.12
N LEU A 39 11.81 -10.74 -11.98
CA LEU A 39 13.21 -10.31 -12.09
C LEU A 39 13.38 -8.85 -12.52
N PHE A 40 12.42 -8.31 -13.29
CA PHE A 40 12.43 -6.91 -13.73
C PHE A 40 11.75 -5.95 -12.75
N GLY A 41 11.35 -6.41 -11.55
CA GLY A 41 10.73 -5.56 -10.54
C GLY A 41 9.34 -5.01 -10.93
N VAL A 42 8.76 -5.51 -12.02
CA VAL A 42 7.42 -5.13 -12.52
C VAL A 42 6.36 -6.06 -11.91
N PHE A 43 6.48 -6.34 -10.62
CA PHE A 43 5.43 -7.04 -9.87
C PHE A 43 4.36 -6.02 -9.53
N THR A 44 3.55 -5.66 -10.52
CA THR A 44 2.37 -4.85 -10.31
C THR A 44 1.25 -5.74 -9.74
N PHE A 45 0.38 -5.14 -8.95
CA PHE A 45 -0.89 -5.70 -8.47
C PHE A 45 -1.64 -6.51 -9.56
N TYR A 46 -1.57 -6.08 -10.80
CA TYR A 46 -2.14 -6.73 -11.98
C TYR A 46 -1.66 -8.17 -12.23
N SER A 47 -0.39 -8.47 -11.99
CA SER A 47 0.12 -9.84 -12.22
C SER A 47 -0.42 -10.82 -11.19
N ALA A 48 -0.60 -10.40 -9.94
CA ALA A 48 -1.21 -11.22 -8.90
C ALA A 48 -2.68 -11.51 -9.22
N ILE A 49 -3.45 -10.50 -9.64
CA ILE A 49 -4.85 -10.63 -10.03
C ILE A 49 -5.00 -11.54 -11.26
N PHE A 50 -4.15 -11.37 -12.27
CA PHE A 50 -4.16 -12.21 -13.46
C PHE A 50 -3.94 -13.70 -13.13
N PHE A 51 -2.99 -14.00 -12.20
CA PHE A 51 -2.79 -15.36 -11.71
C PHE A 51 -4.00 -15.91 -10.98
N ILE A 52 -4.63 -15.11 -10.18
CA ILE A 52 -5.82 -15.48 -9.43
C ILE A 52 -6.96 -15.83 -10.37
N ILE A 53 -7.21 -15.02 -11.38
CA ILE A 53 -8.28 -15.29 -12.38
C ILE A 53 -7.98 -16.55 -13.17
N ILE A 54 -6.74 -16.73 -13.62
CA ILE A 54 -6.34 -17.96 -14.35
C ILE A 54 -6.47 -19.19 -13.45
N PHE A 55 -6.06 -19.09 -12.17
CA PHE A 55 -6.12 -20.21 -11.23
C PHE A 55 -7.58 -20.58 -10.89
N ILE A 56 -8.44 -19.60 -10.67
CA ILE A 56 -9.88 -19.82 -10.48
C ILE A 56 -10.50 -20.42 -11.75
N GLY A 57 -10.22 -19.88 -12.93
CA GLY A 57 -10.71 -20.40 -14.21
C GLY A 57 -10.24 -21.83 -14.48
N PHE A 58 -8.98 -22.14 -14.19
CA PHE A 58 -8.40 -23.48 -14.32
C PHE A 58 -9.04 -24.47 -13.34
N PHE A 59 -9.26 -24.05 -12.08
CA PHE A 59 -9.89 -24.88 -11.06
C PHE A 59 -11.38 -25.16 -11.40
N LEU A 60 -12.09 -24.15 -11.89
CA LEU A 60 -13.49 -24.30 -12.34
C LEU A 60 -13.58 -25.19 -13.59
N ALA A 61 -12.63 -25.10 -14.52
CA ALA A 61 -12.56 -25.99 -15.69
C ALA A 61 -12.31 -27.46 -15.30
N LEU A 62 -11.43 -27.71 -14.31
CA LEU A 62 -11.20 -29.04 -13.77
C LEU A 62 -12.42 -29.60 -13.03
N SER A 63 -13.16 -28.76 -12.33
CA SER A 63 -14.39 -29.13 -11.63
C SER A 63 -15.50 -29.50 -12.65
N ASN A 64 -15.60 -28.77 -13.75
CA ASN A 64 -16.61 -29.00 -14.80
C ASN A 64 -16.33 -30.27 -15.64
N GLU A 65 -15.05 -30.58 -15.91
CA GLU A 65 -14.69 -31.87 -16.55
C GLU A 65 -15.05 -33.09 -15.67
N LYS A 66 -14.93 -32.93 -14.34
CA LYS A 66 -15.25 -33.99 -13.38
C LYS A 66 -16.76 -34.27 -13.29
N THR A 67 -17.58 -33.23 -13.41
CA THR A 67 -19.05 -33.39 -13.43
C THR A 67 -19.56 -34.00 -14.73
N ASN A 68 -18.99 -33.65 -15.88
CA ASN A 68 -19.38 -34.19 -17.18
C ASN A 68 -18.95 -35.66 -17.38
N SER A 69 -17.88 -36.13 -16.75
CA SER A 69 -17.45 -37.54 -16.79
C SER A 69 -18.23 -38.44 -15.85
N LEU A 70 -18.92 -37.88 -14.86
CA LEU A 70 -19.74 -38.62 -13.90
C LEU A 70 -21.19 -38.84 -14.40
N ASP A 71 -21.68 -38.03 -15.33
CA ASP A 71 -23.02 -38.16 -15.90
C ASP A 71 -23.15 -39.35 -16.89
N THR A 72 -22.05 -39.95 -17.35
CA THR A 72 -22.07 -41.09 -18.28
C THR A 72 -21.94 -42.45 -17.61
N THR A 73 -21.69 -42.51 -16.31
CA THR A 73 -21.58 -43.78 -15.60
C THR A 73 -22.29 -43.74 -14.25
N GLN A 74 -23.43 -44.31 -14.20
CA GLN A 74 -24.23 -44.72 -13.03
C GLN A 74 -25.33 -43.76 -12.51
N ASN A 75 -26.54 -44.14 -12.92
CA ASN A 75 -27.83 -43.76 -12.33
C ASN A 75 -28.06 -44.20 -10.86
N ASN A 76 -27.04 -44.50 -10.10
CA ASN A 76 -27.17 -45.03 -8.72
C ASN A 76 -26.14 -44.49 -7.70
N ILE A 77 -25.58 -43.29 -7.91
CA ILE A 77 -24.81 -42.65 -6.83
C ILE A 77 -25.80 -41.93 -5.91
N ASN A 78 -25.80 -42.33 -4.63
CA ASN A 78 -26.67 -41.81 -3.59
C ASN A 78 -26.64 -40.28 -3.57
N LYS A 79 -27.78 -39.64 -3.41
CA LYS A 79 -27.97 -38.19 -3.29
C LYS A 79 -27.03 -37.59 -2.21
N ARG A 80 -26.67 -38.37 -1.20
CA ARG A 80 -25.70 -38.00 -0.13
C ARG A 80 -24.28 -37.74 -0.66
N ASP A 81 -23.78 -38.59 -1.58
CA ASP A 81 -22.40 -38.41 -2.08
C ASP A 81 -22.30 -37.18 -3.00
N LYS A 82 -23.43 -36.82 -3.67
CA LYS A 82 -23.51 -35.61 -4.50
C LYS A 82 -23.56 -34.33 -3.65
N ASP A 83 -24.31 -34.35 -2.56
CA ASP A 83 -24.42 -33.22 -1.63
C ASP A 83 -23.12 -33.01 -0.87
N GLU A 84 -22.41 -34.09 -0.50
CA GLU A 84 -21.10 -34.05 0.16
C GLU A 84 -20.01 -33.48 -0.80
N LEU A 85 -20.03 -33.88 -2.08
CA LEU A 85 -19.09 -33.37 -3.09
C LEU A 85 -19.33 -31.88 -3.41
N ILE A 86 -20.59 -31.44 -3.43
CA ILE A 86 -20.94 -30.03 -3.61
C ILE A 86 -20.46 -29.21 -2.41
N THR A 87 -20.68 -29.72 -1.21
CA THR A 87 -20.26 -29.06 0.04
C THR A 87 -18.73 -28.92 0.11
N ASP A 88 -17.99 -29.96 -0.29
CA ASP A 88 -16.52 -29.92 -0.35
C ASP A 88 -16.00 -28.88 -1.36
N ASN A 89 -16.63 -28.79 -2.53
CA ASN A 89 -16.26 -27.78 -3.53
C ASN A 89 -16.55 -26.35 -3.03
N ILE A 90 -17.68 -26.12 -2.36
CA ILE A 90 -18.02 -24.81 -1.76
C ILE A 90 -17.00 -24.44 -0.68
N ASN A 91 -16.62 -25.38 0.18
CA ASN A 91 -15.63 -25.16 1.22
C ASN A 91 -14.24 -24.85 0.64
N GLN A 92 -13.84 -25.51 -0.46
CA GLN A 92 -12.57 -25.22 -1.14
C GLN A 92 -12.58 -23.81 -1.76
N ILE A 93 -13.68 -23.39 -2.39
CA ILE A 93 -13.82 -22.03 -2.90
C ILE A 93 -13.74 -21.02 -1.77
N LYS A 94 -14.42 -21.26 -0.65
CA LYS A 94 -14.35 -20.39 0.52
C LYS A 94 -12.91 -20.27 1.07
N MET A 95 -12.19 -21.36 1.19
CA MET A 95 -10.78 -21.35 1.62
C MET A 95 -9.89 -20.50 0.70
N ILE A 96 -10.14 -20.55 -0.61
CA ILE A 96 -9.43 -19.71 -1.59
C ILE A 96 -9.76 -18.23 -1.35
N PHE A 97 -11.03 -17.88 -1.19
CA PHE A 97 -11.48 -16.51 -0.93
C PHE A 97 -10.90 -15.97 0.37
N ASP A 98 -10.88 -16.76 1.45
CA ASP A 98 -10.35 -16.36 2.75
C ASP A 98 -8.81 -16.24 2.75
N GLY A 99 -8.13 -16.87 1.79
CA GLY A 99 -6.68 -16.76 1.58
C GLY A 99 -6.24 -15.42 0.96
N PHE A 100 -7.19 -14.59 0.45
CA PHE A 100 -6.84 -13.30 -0.13
C PHE A 100 -6.54 -12.25 0.96
N PRO A 101 -5.45 -11.48 0.80
CA PRO A 101 -5.12 -10.40 1.71
C PRO A 101 -6.03 -9.16 1.55
N GLU A 102 -6.79 -9.07 0.47
CA GLU A 102 -7.75 -8.00 0.17
C GLU A 102 -9.19 -8.44 0.49
N SER A 103 -10.11 -7.46 0.58
CA SER A 103 -11.54 -7.73 0.70
C SER A 103 -12.10 -8.20 -0.64
N VAL A 104 -12.69 -9.39 -0.67
CA VAL A 104 -13.26 -10.00 -1.87
C VAL A 104 -14.75 -10.20 -1.68
N ILE A 105 -15.54 -9.72 -2.64
CA ILE A 105 -17.00 -9.83 -2.65
C ILE A 105 -17.42 -10.32 -4.04
N LEU A 106 -18.29 -11.32 -4.07
CA LEU A 106 -18.93 -11.84 -5.28
C LEU A 106 -20.39 -11.44 -5.28
N ILE A 107 -20.86 -10.85 -6.38
CA ILE A 107 -22.26 -10.43 -6.54
C ILE A 107 -22.87 -11.04 -7.80
N ASP A 108 -24.20 -11.14 -7.82
CA ASP A 108 -24.98 -11.54 -8.99
C ASP A 108 -25.23 -10.34 -9.94
N ASP A 109 -25.96 -10.61 -11.01
CA ASP A 109 -26.40 -9.61 -12.01
C ASP A 109 -27.36 -8.55 -11.44
N LYS A 110 -27.99 -8.83 -10.29
CA LYS A 110 -28.90 -7.93 -9.57
C LYS A 110 -28.22 -7.18 -8.40
N ASP A 111 -26.89 -7.28 -8.33
CA ASP A 111 -26.06 -6.69 -7.26
C ASP A 111 -26.25 -7.32 -5.88
N ASN A 112 -26.83 -8.52 -5.78
CA ASN A 112 -26.92 -9.23 -4.51
C ASN A 112 -25.62 -9.95 -4.21
N ILE A 113 -25.20 -9.93 -2.95
CA ILE A 113 -23.99 -10.59 -2.48
C ILE A 113 -24.21 -12.11 -2.48
N ILE A 114 -23.43 -12.82 -3.29
CA ILE A 114 -23.42 -14.29 -3.36
C ILE A 114 -22.42 -14.85 -2.34
N ASN A 115 -21.26 -14.21 -2.24
CA ASN A 115 -20.19 -14.64 -1.33
C ASN A 115 -19.26 -13.46 -0.96
N SER A 116 -18.58 -13.60 0.18
CA SER A 116 -17.57 -12.64 0.64
C SER A 116 -16.54 -13.35 1.49
N ASN A 117 -15.30 -12.85 1.51
CA ASN A 117 -14.26 -13.40 2.38
C ASN A 117 -14.29 -12.77 3.79
N ASP A 118 -13.58 -13.39 4.71
CA ASP A 118 -13.52 -12.94 6.10
C ASP A 118 -13.02 -11.49 6.23
N LYS A 119 -12.16 -11.04 5.31
CA LYS A 119 -11.66 -9.67 5.32
C LYS A 119 -12.72 -8.67 4.91
N ALA A 120 -13.51 -8.96 3.88
CA ALA A 120 -14.66 -8.15 3.49
C ALA A 120 -15.69 -8.10 4.63
N ASN A 121 -15.94 -9.24 5.29
CA ASN A 121 -16.87 -9.31 6.41
C ASN A 121 -16.45 -8.40 7.57
N LYS A 122 -15.17 -8.41 7.93
CA LYS A 122 -14.64 -7.54 9.00
C LYS A 122 -14.67 -6.05 8.63
N HIS A 123 -14.39 -5.71 7.37
CA HIS A 123 -14.28 -4.31 6.94
C HIS A 123 -15.62 -3.65 6.67
N PHE A 124 -16.54 -4.36 6.02
CA PHE A 124 -17.76 -3.77 5.50
C PHE A 124 -19.03 -4.21 6.24
N PHE A 125 -19.00 -5.38 6.88
CA PHE A 125 -20.19 -5.99 7.47
C PHE A 125 -20.16 -6.08 8.99
N SER A 126 -19.07 -5.65 9.64
CA SER A 126 -18.90 -5.77 11.10
C SER A 126 -19.95 -5.03 11.93
N GLN A 127 -20.65 -4.07 11.36
CA GLN A 127 -21.72 -3.31 12.03
C GLN A 127 -23.12 -3.92 11.82
N LEU A 128 -23.22 -4.94 10.97
CA LEU A 128 -24.46 -5.65 10.69
C LEU A 128 -24.54 -6.85 11.65
N GLU A 129 -25.03 -6.60 12.87
CA GLU A 129 -25.23 -7.64 13.88
C GLU A 129 -26.21 -8.69 13.33
N ASP A 130 -25.74 -9.94 13.20
CA ASP A 130 -26.53 -11.16 12.89
C ASP A 130 -27.40 -11.16 11.61
N GLU A 131 -27.33 -10.16 10.73
CA GLU A 131 -28.01 -10.22 9.44
C GLU A 131 -27.27 -11.13 8.44
N ASN A 132 -28.03 -11.97 7.75
CA ASN A 132 -27.46 -12.81 6.71
C ASN A 132 -27.01 -11.93 5.53
N ILE A 133 -25.70 -11.74 5.40
CA ILE A 133 -25.07 -10.92 4.36
C ILE A 133 -25.39 -11.44 2.95
N LEU A 134 -25.57 -12.76 2.83
CA LEU A 134 -25.89 -13.40 1.57
C LEU A 134 -27.29 -13.01 1.08
N GLY A 135 -27.37 -12.55 -0.16
CA GLY A 135 -28.60 -12.04 -0.78
C GLY A 135 -28.87 -10.56 -0.52
N MET A 136 -28.08 -9.89 0.33
CA MET A 136 -28.17 -8.44 0.52
C MET A 136 -27.59 -7.70 -0.70
N ARG A 137 -28.17 -6.56 -1.06
CA ARG A 137 -27.61 -5.72 -2.14
C ARG A 137 -26.34 -5.03 -1.68
N ILE A 138 -25.32 -5.03 -2.52
CA ILE A 138 -24.02 -4.40 -2.25
C ILE A 138 -24.17 -2.89 -1.95
N GLN A 139 -25.17 -2.23 -2.52
CA GLN A 139 -25.47 -0.81 -2.33
C GLN A 139 -25.83 -0.45 -0.87
N ASN A 140 -26.35 -1.42 -0.10
CA ASN A 140 -26.67 -1.21 1.31
C ASN A 140 -25.41 -1.06 2.17
N VAL A 141 -24.29 -1.57 1.68
CA VAL A 141 -23.02 -1.66 2.41
C VAL A 141 -21.99 -0.68 1.86
N ILE A 142 -21.79 -0.68 0.55
CA ILE A 142 -20.83 0.19 -0.12
C ILE A 142 -21.59 1.28 -0.86
N ARG A 143 -21.53 2.51 -0.37
CA ARG A 143 -22.22 3.67 -0.95
C ARG A 143 -21.28 4.47 -1.82
N SER A 144 -21.15 4.07 -3.09
CA SER A 144 -20.31 4.76 -4.07
C SER A 144 -21.00 4.80 -5.43
N THR A 145 -21.35 5.99 -5.89
CA THR A 145 -21.96 6.22 -7.21
C THR A 145 -21.07 5.67 -8.32
N LEU A 146 -19.76 5.94 -8.24
CA LEU A 146 -18.80 5.48 -9.24
C LEU A 146 -18.75 3.94 -9.35
N LEU A 147 -18.87 3.22 -8.22
CA LEU A 147 -18.94 1.76 -8.22
C LEU A 147 -20.17 1.27 -8.98
N PHE A 148 -21.32 1.88 -8.73
CA PHE A 148 -22.59 1.44 -9.36
C PHE A 148 -22.64 1.78 -10.85
N ASP A 149 -22.20 2.98 -11.23
CA ASP A 149 -22.10 3.37 -12.65
C ASP A 149 -21.15 2.42 -13.40
N THR A 150 -20.07 1.99 -12.73
CA THR A 150 -19.11 1.05 -13.31
C THR A 150 -19.71 -0.36 -13.46
N LEU A 151 -20.45 -0.84 -12.46
CA LEU A 151 -21.14 -2.12 -12.54
C LEU A 151 -22.20 -2.11 -13.64
N GLU A 152 -22.98 -1.03 -13.75
CA GLU A 152 -23.98 -0.86 -14.81
C GLU A 152 -23.32 -0.80 -16.19
N PHE A 153 -22.20 -0.10 -16.31
CA PHE A 153 -21.40 -0.08 -17.54
C PHE A 153 -20.94 -1.49 -17.94
N LEU A 154 -20.42 -2.28 -17.01
CA LEU A 154 -19.95 -3.66 -17.28
C LEU A 154 -21.10 -4.59 -17.65
N LYS A 155 -22.29 -4.40 -17.07
CA LYS A 155 -23.50 -5.19 -17.40
C LYS A 155 -23.99 -4.93 -18.82
N ASN A 156 -23.81 -3.71 -19.31
CA ASN A 156 -24.28 -3.28 -20.62
C ASN A 156 -23.25 -3.44 -21.74
N ASN A 157 -22.00 -3.86 -21.43
CA ASN A 157 -20.91 -3.98 -22.39
C ASN A 157 -20.21 -5.33 -22.26
N ASP A 158 -20.65 -6.30 -23.00
CA ASP A 158 -20.09 -7.67 -22.99
C ASP A 158 -18.62 -7.76 -23.44
N GLU A 159 -18.11 -6.75 -24.16
CA GLU A 159 -16.71 -6.70 -24.62
C GLU A 159 -15.74 -6.34 -23.50
N VAL A 160 -16.19 -5.68 -22.42
CA VAL A 160 -15.37 -5.23 -21.30
C VAL A 160 -15.63 -6.12 -20.10
N THR A 161 -14.73 -7.05 -19.84
CA THR A 161 -14.88 -8.02 -18.74
C THR A 161 -14.21 -7.59 -17.43
N VAL A 162 -13.37 -6.53 -17.45
CA VAL A 162 -12.58 -6.09 -16.30
C VAL A 162 -12.50 -4.57 -16.26
N LYS A 163 -12.63 -3.99 -15.07
CA LYS A 163 -12.44 -2.56 -14.83
C LYS A 163 -11.83 -2.31 -13.45
N GLU A 164 -11.01 -1.27 -13.36
CA GLU A 164 -10.44 -0.79 -12.10
C GLU A 164 -10.90 0.65 -11.87
N ILE A 165 -11.28 0.94 -10.63
CA ILE A 165 -11.71 2.27 -10.20
C ILE A 165 -11.17 2.57 -8.81
N GLU A 166 -11.05 3.85 -8.48
CA GLU A 166 -10.78 4.31 -7.13
C GLU A 166 -12.08 4.84 -6.52
N ILE A 167 -12.42 4.39 -5.33
CA ILE A 167 -13.57 4.89 -4.59
C ILE A 167 -13.15 5.44 -3.22
N ILE A 168 -13.86 6.46 -2.77
CA ILE A 168 -13.69 7.03 -1.44
C ILE A 168 -14.98 6.76 -0.65
N LEU A 169 -14.84 6.10 0.49
CA LEU A 169 -15.95 5.79 1.36
C LEU A 169 -15.96 6.73 2.57
N PRO A 170 -17.06 7.47 2.79
CA PRO A 170 -17.21 8.34 3.94
C PRO A 170 -17.40 7.50 5.22
N GLY A 171 -16.84 8.00 6.34
CA GLY A 171 -16.95 7.39 7.66
C GLY A 171 -16.36 8.33 8.70
N GLU A 172 -16.14 7.86 9.94
CA GLU A 172 -15.39 8.62 10.96
C GLU A 172 -13.97 8.99 10.44
N ILE A 173 -13.40 8.10 9.64
CA ILE A 173 -12.18 8.32 8.87
C ILE A 173 -12.52 7.99 7.43
N GLU A 174 -12.28 8.94 6.52
CA GLU A 174 -12.42 8.73 5.09
C GLU A 174 -11.42 7.68 4.62
N ARG A 175 -11.90 6.66 3.90
CA ARG A 175 -11.09 5.56 3.40
C ARG A 175 -11.11 5.49 1.89
N THR A 176 -9.94 5.32 1.30
CA THR A 176 -9.78 5.15 -0.14
C THR A 176 -9.55 3.68 -0.45
N TYR A 177 -10.25 3.19 -1.46
CA TYR A 177 -10.11 1.82 -1.97
C TYR A 177 -9.86 1.84 -3.47
N ASP A 178 -8.85 1.08 -3.90
CA ASP A 178 -8.76 0.66 -5.29
C ASP A 178 -9.63 -0.58 -5.45
N VAL A 179 -10.61 -0.51 -6.34
CA VAL A 179 -11.58 -1.58 -6.59
C VAL A 179 -11.37 -2.15 -7.97
N PHE A 180 -11.04 -3.43 -8.00
CA PHE A 180 -10.97 -4.21 -9.21
C PHE A 180 -12.28 -4.99 -9.38
N ILE A 181 -12.93 -4.84 -10.53
CA ILE A 181 -14.19 -5.48 -10.85
C ILE A 181 -14.00 -6.36 -12.07
N SER A 182 -14.32 -7.64 -11.94
CA SER A 182 -14.24 -8.61 -13.04
C SER A 182 -15.55 -9.35 -13.21
N GLN A 183 -16.02 -9.45 -14.46
CA GLN A 183 -17.11 -10.33 -14.81
C GLN A 183 -16.62 -11.78 -14.78
N VAL A 184 -17.33 -12.64 -14.07
CA VAL A 184 -17.01 -14.06 -13.93
C VAL A 184 -18.25 -14.92 -14.20
N LYS A 185 -18.08 -16.01 -14.93
CA LYS A 185 -19.14 -17.00 -15.16
C LYS A 185 -18.93 -18.16 -14.22
N LEU A 186 -19.87 -18.36 -13.30
CA LEU A 186 -19.86 -19.45 -12.35
C LEU A 186 -20.84 -20.55 -12.85
N PHE A 187 -20.33 -21.80 -12.87
CA PHE A 187 -21.14 -22.99 -13.11
C PHE A 187 -22.11 -22.87 -14.29
N SER A 188 -21.75 -23.29 -15.48
CA SER A 188 -22.59 -23.63 -16.65
C SER A 188 -23.97 -22.94 -16.85
N GLN A 189 -24.28 -21.91 -16.10
CA GLN A 189 -25.40 -21.01 -16.30
C GLN A 189 -24.92 -19.76 -17.00
N ASP A 190 -25.64 -19.30 -18.02
CA ASP A 190 -25.35 -18.02 -18.73
C ASP A 190 -25.59 -16.76 -17.85
N ILE A 191 -25.43 -16.90 -16.54
CA ILE A 191 -25.60 -15.82 -15.58
C ILE A 191 -24.24 -15.19 -15.33
N ASN A 192 -24.13 -13.90 -15.61
CA ASN A 192 -22.95 -13.12 -15.32
C ASN A 192 -22.92 -12.78 -13.83
N ASN A 193 -21.80 -13.07 -13.20
CA ASN A 193 -21.50 -12.65 -11.83
C ASN A 193 -20.34 -11.66 -11.87
N TYR A 194 -20.17 -10.88 -10.81
CA TYR A 194 -19.11 -9.86 -10.74
C TYR A 194 -18.30 -10.08 -9.48
N LEU A 195 -17.00 -10.24 -9.66
CA LEU A 195 -16.03 -10.34 -8.57
C LEU A 195 -15.47 -8.93 -8.30
N LEU A 196 -15.63 -8.47 -7.07
CA LEU A 196 -15.09 -7.22 -6.58
C LEU A 196 -13.92 -7.52 -5.64
N ILE A 197 -12.75 -6.97 -5.93
CA ILE A 197 -11.59 -7.01 -5.03
C ILE A 197 -11.32 -5.57 -4.60
N LEU A 198 -11.42 -5.32 -3.27
CA LEU A 198 -11.26 -3.99 -2.69
C LEU A 198 -9.98 -3.95 -1.85
N ARG A 199 -9.03 -3.14 -2.29
CA ARG A 199 -7.76 -2.88 -1.63
C ARG A 199 -7.79 -1.53 -0.96
N GLU A 200 -7.66 -1.49 0.34
CA GLU A 200 -7.55 -0.22 1.06
C GLU A 200 -6.18 0.44 0.78
N THR A 201 -6.22 1.66 0.26
CA THR A 201 -5.04 2.45 -0.11
C THR A 201 -4.93 3.76 0.66
N THR A 202 -5.75 3.93 1.71
CA THR A 202 -5.84 5.15 2.52
C THR A 202 -4.48 5.65 3.00
N ASP A 203 -3.70 4.79 3.65
CA ASP A 203 -2.39 5.19 4.20
C ASP A 203 -1.38 5.47 3.10
N LEU A 204 -1.38 4.69 2.02
CA LEU A 204 -0.53 4.94 0.86
C LEU A 204 -0.82 6.29 0.22
N LYS A 205 -2.09 6.62 0.02
CA LYS A 205 -2.52 7.92 -0.53
C LYS A 205 -2.14 9.08 0.38
N LYS A 206 -2.34 8.94 1.70
CA LYS A 206 -1.90 9.93 2.68
C LYS A 206 -0.41 10.19 2.59
N ILE A 207 0.41 9.12 2.55
CA ILE A 207 1.86 9.23 2.43
C ILE A 207 2.24 9.95 1.13
N MET A 208 1.62 9.58 -0.01
CA MET A 208 1.87 10.23 -1.30
C MET A 208 1.50 11.71 -1.29
N THR A 209 0.35 12.06 -0.68
CA THR A 209 -0.09 13.46 -0.55
C THR A 209 0.87 14.26 0.31
N LEU A 210 1.23 13.76 1.50
CA LEU A 210 2.21 14.39 2.39
C LEU A 210 3.55 14.60 1.70
N ARG A 211 4.02 13.61 0.92
CA ARG A 211 5.26 13.73 0.15
C ARG A 211 5.17 14.81 -0.93
N SER A 212 4.03 14.90 -1.62
CA SER A 212 3.81 15.93 -2.65
C SER A 212 3.76 17.32 -2.04
N GLU A 213 3.05 17.49 -0.93
CA GLU A 213 2.99 18.75 -0.17
C GLU A 213 4.36 19.16 0.35
N PHE A 214 5.14 18.20 0.86
CA PHE A 214 6.50 18.43 1.31
C PHE A 214 7.40 18.98 0.19
N ILE A 215 7.37 18.34 -0.99
CA ILE A 215 8.17 18.79 -2.16
C ILE A 215 7.73 20.19 -2.60
N ALA A 216 6.42 20.45 -2.64
CA ALA A 216 5.89 21.76 -3.01
C ALA A 216 6.35 22.84 -2.02
N ASN A 217 6.20 22.60 -0.72
CA ASN A 217 6.62 23.53 0.33
C ASN A 217 8.13 23.78 0.32
N ALA A 218 8.95 22.72 0.18
CA ALA A 218 10.39 22.84 0.05
C ALA A 218 10.80 23.70 -1.15
N SER A 219 10.14 23.50 -2.28
CA SER A 219 10.38 24.30 -3.49
C SER A 219 10.03 25.78 -3.29
N HIS A 220 8.93 26.06 -2.60
CA HIS A 220 8.53 27.43 -2.27
C HIS A 220 9.51 28.10 -1.31
N GLU A 221 9.92 27.40 -0.24
CA GLU A 221 10.87 27.91 0.75
C GLU A 221 12.27 28.15 0.17
N LEU A 222 12.72 27.36 -0.81
CA LEU A 222 13.97 27.58 -1.54
C LEU A 222 13.88 28.71 -2.55
N LYS A 223 12.75 28.88 -3.24
CA LYS A 223 12.56 29.93 -4.26
C LYS A 223 12.70 31.33 -3.68
N THR A 224 12.26 31.55 -2.45
CA THR A 224 12.31 32.85 -1.77
C THR A 224 13.74 33.36 -1.57
N PRO A 225 14.65 32.67 -0.86
CA PRO A 225 16.02 33.12 -0.68
C PRO A 225 16.77 33.26 -2.02
N ILE A 226 16.54 32.34 -2.97
CA ILE A 226 17.15 32.42 -4.30
C ILE A 226 16.71 33.68 -5.05
N ALA A 227 15.45 34.06 -4.98
CA ALA A 227 14.94 35.29 -5.61
C ALA A 227 15.58 36.55 -4.96
N VAL A 228 15.75 36.55 -3.63
CA VAL A 228 16.40 37.64 -2.91
C VAL A 228 17.89 37.72 -3.27
N ILE A 229 18.60 36.59 -3.29
CA ILE A 229 20.00 36.51 -3.72
C ILE A 229 20.16 37.08 -5.13
N LYS A 230 19.31 36.65 -6.06
CA LYS A 230 19.34 37.14 -7.45
C LYS A 230 19.11 38.66 -7.52
N GLY A 231 18.06 39.17 -6.86
CA GLY A 231 17.74 40.60 -6.86
C GLY A 231 18.82 41.46 -6.27
N ILE A 232 19.44 41.03 -5.15
CA ILE A 232 20.57 41.73 -4.54
C ILE A 232 21.79 41.69 -5.49
N SER A 233 22.08 40.56 -6.11
CA SER A 233 23.21 40.44 -7.04
C SER A 233 23.04 41.35 -8.26
N GLU A 234 21.83 41.43 -8.83
CA GLU A 234 21.50 42.33 -9.95
C GLU A 234 21.65 43.82 -9.53
N THR A 235 21.26 44.15 -8.30
CA THR A 235 21.40 45.50 -7.74
C THR A 235 22.87 45.87 -7.52
N LEU A 236 23.64 44.97 -6.98
CA LEU A 236 25.09 45.17 -6.77
C LEU A 236 25.86 45.30 -8.08
N ASP A 237 25.48 44.53 -9.10
CA ASP A 237 26.07 44.60 -10.43
C ASP A 237 25.85 45.98 -11.07
N LYS A 238 24.65 46.56 -10.94
CA LYS A 238 24.29 47.87 -11.54
C LYS A 238 24.80 49.07 -10.76
N TYR A 239 24.76 49.03 -9.41
CA TYR A 239 24.92 50.21 -8.54
C TYR A 239 25.98 50.05 -7.46
N GLY A 240 26.62 48.86 -7.34
CA GLY A 240 27.53 48.56 -6.24
C GLY A 240 28.79 49.39 -6.15
N GLN A 241 29.13 50.13 -7.20
CA GLN A 241 30.29 51.07 -7.22
C GLN A 241 29.94 52.45 -6.67
N ASP A 242 28.66 52.84 -6.65
CA ASP A 242 28.23 54.19 -6.32
C ASP A 242 28.14 54.46 -4.82
N ASP A 243 27.77 53.43 -4.02
CA ASP A 243 27.63 53.51 -2.55
C ASP A 243 28.20 52.29 -1.88
N LYS A 244 29.37 52.45 -1.25
CA LYS A 244 30.11 51.39 -0.55
C LYS A 244 29.44 50.91 0.74
N ASP A 245 28.67 51.75 1.43
CA ASP A 245 28.04 51.37 2.68
C ASP A 245 26.79 50.56 2.43
N SER A 246 25.95 50.95 1.47
CA SER A 246 24.81 50.17 1.00
C SER A 246 25.25 48.83 0.39
N SER A 247 26.34 48.80 -0.37
CA SER A 247 26.91 47.58 -0.94
C SER A 247 27.31 46.57 0.14
N LYS A 248 27.87 47.05 1.24
CA LYS A 248 28.27 46.21 2.37
C LYS A 248 27.06 45.59 3.08
N GLU A 249 25.97 46.33 3.19
CA GLU A 249 24.72 45.84 3.76
C GLU A 249 24.07 44.81 2.85
N PHE A 250 24.02 45.03 1.53
CA PHE A 250 23.55 44.06 0.55
C PHE A 250 24.36 42.76 0.56
N LEU A 251 25.70 42.84 0.67
CA LEU A 251 26.54 41.65 0.78
C LEU A 251 26.26 40.84 2.06
N LYS A 252 26.03 41.51 3.20
CA LYS A 252 25.62 40.83 4.43
C LYS A 252 24.27 40.08 4.26
N LYS A 253 23.31 40.74 3.62
CA LYS A 253 22.00 40.16 3.38
C LYS A 253 22.09 39.00 2.39
N LEU A 254 22.90 39.10 1.34
CA LEU A 254 23.17 38.02 0.40
C LEU A 254 23.76 36.80 1.09
N LEU A 255 24.76 37.00 1.96
CA LEU A 255 25.36 35.92 2.76
C LEU A 255 24.34 35.28 3.70
N SER A 256 23.50 36.08 4.36
CA SER A 256 22.44 35.58 5.24
C SER A 256 21.44 34.70 4.49
N GLU A 257 20.97 35.14 3.30
CA GLU A 257 20.02 34.34 2.49
C GLU A 257 20.67 33.09 1.91
N SER A 258 21.95 33.15 1.54
CA SER A 258 22.72 31.98 1.10
C SER A 258 22.83 30.94 2.19
N ASN A 259 23.18 31.36 3.43
CA ASN A 259 23.24 30.45 4.59
C ASN A 259 21.85 29.85 4.89
N ARG A 260 20.80 30.67 4.79
CA ARG A 260 19.42 30.18 4.96
C ARG A 260 19.06 29.09 3.93
N ALA A 261 19.39 29.33 2.66
CA ALA A 261 19.14 28.34 1.59
C ALA A 261 19.94 27.05 1.81
N GLN A 262 21.20 27.18 2.25
CA GLN A 262 22.04 26.03 2.58
C GLN A 262 21.42 25.21 3.72
N SER A 263 21.01 25.85 4.82
CA SER A 263 20.36 25.18 5.94
C SER A 263 19.11 24.43 5.52
N LEU A 264 18.25 25.02 4.66
CA LEU A 264 17.07 24.34 4.13
C LEU A 264 17.43 23.07 3.32
N ILE A 265 18.49 23.13 2.52
CA ILE A 265 18.96 21.95 1.76
C ILE A 265 19.46 20.86 2.71
N GLU A 266 20.22 21.24 3.74
CA GLU A 266 20.72 20.31 4.76
C GLU A 266 19.59 19.64 5.53
N ASP A 267 18.52 20.38 5.87
CA ASP A 267 17.31 19.85 6.52
C ASP A 267 16.57 18.84 5.61
N LEU A 268 16.43 19.15 4.31
CA LEU A 268 15.83 18.27 3.32
C LEU A 268 16.60 16.97 3.14
N LEU A 269 17.94 17.07 3.03
CA LEU A 269 18.82 15.89 2.91
C LEU A 269 18.74 15.02 4.17
N SER A 270 18.68 15.65 5.34
CA SER A 270 18.56 14.97 6.62
C SER A 270 17.27 14.16 6.73
N LEU A 271 16.15 14.78 6.33
CA LEU A 271 14.85 14.11 6.35
C LEU A 271 14.85 12.89 5.41
N ASN A 272 15.39 13.06 4.21
CA ASN A 272 15.50 11.95 3.24
C ASN A 272 16.37 10.80 3.79
N GLN A 273 17.49 11.12 4.46
CA GLN A 273 18.33 10.09 5.09
C GLN A 273 17.59 9.38 6.22
N ALA A 274 16.84 10.11 7.06
CA ALA A 274 16.04 9.54 8.14
C ALA A 274 14.95 8.61 7.59
N GLU A 275 14.26 9.00 6.50
CA GLU A 275 13.28 8.15 5.82
C GLU A 275 13.91 6.86 5.27
N MET A 276 15.08 6.94 4.65
CA MET A 276 15.78 5.76 4.13
C MET A 276 16.22 4.79 5.24
N ARG A 277 16.50 5.31 6.44
CA ARG A 277 16.96 4.50 7.59
C ARG A 277 15.86 4.04 8.53
N GLN A 278 14.61 4.45 8.33
CA GLN A 278 13.50 4.13 9.27
C GLN A 278 13.31 2.63 9.55
N HIS A 279 13.76 1.75 8.64
CA HIS A 279 13.66 0.29 8.81
C HIS A 279 14.94 -0.35 9.37
N ILE A 280 16.01 0.45 9.60
CA ILE A 280 17.27 -0.03 10.13
C ILE A 280 17.21 0.09 11.66
N ILE A 281 17.22 -1.05 12.34
CA ILE A 281 17.28 -1.06 13.82
C ILE A 281 18.71 -0.69 14.22
N PRO A 282 18.91 0.42 14.95
CA PRO A 282 20.25 0.80 15.38
C PRO A 282 20.78 -0.16 16.42
N ASP A 283 22.03 -0.58 16.28
CA ASP A 283 22.73 -1.50 17.17
C ASP A 283 23.80 -0.80 18.04
N LYS A 284 24.16 0.44 17.72
CA LYS A 284 25.19 1.19 18.41
C LYS A 284 24.68 1.76 19.72
N ARG A 285 25.37 1.44 20.80
CA ARG A 285 25.07 1.98 22.14
C ARG A 285 25.73 3.36 22.29
N ILE A 286 24.92 4.38 22.51
CA ILE A 286 25.37 5.77 22.67
C ILE A 286 25.02 6.32 24.05
N ASN A 287 25.84 7.26 24.54
CA ASN A 287 25.60 7.92 25.81
C ASN A 287 24.93 9.28 25.56
N LEU A 288 23.65 9.40 25.91
CA LEU A 288 22.87 10.61 25.74
C LEU A 288 23.46 11.81 26.49
N MET A 289 24.16 11.56 27.61
CA MET A 289 24.73 12.65 28.41
C MET A 289 25.83 13.38 27.68
N SER A 290 26.73 12.66 27.00
CA SER A 290 27.80 13.28 26.21
C SER A 290 27.24 14.15 25.08
N ILE A 291 26.17 13.67 24.44
CA ILE A 291 25.48 14.42 23.37
C ILE A 291 24.85 15.70 23.94
N ILE A 292 24.10 15.59 25.04
CA ILE A 292 23.45 16.75 25.68
C ILE A 292 24.48 17.77 26.18
N ASP A 293 25.60 17.34 26.74
CA ASP A 293 26.68 18.24 27.19
C ASP A 293 27.28 19.04 26.02
N ASN A 294 27.57 18.34 24.90
CA ASN A 294 28.09 18.99 23.68
C ASN A 294 27.09 20.01 23.10
N ILE A 295 25.80 19.66 23.07
CA ILE A 295 24.73 20.53 22.57
C ILE A 295 24.55 21.74 23.49
N TYR A 296 24.55 21.52 24.81
CA TYR A 296 24.44 22.61 25.80
C TYR A 296 25.55 23.65 25.63
N ASP A 297 26.79 23.19 25.49
CA ASP A 297 27.92 24.08 25.32
C ASP A 297 27.84 24.89 24.01
N GLY A 298 27.41 24.23 22.91
CA GLY A 298 27.22 24.89 21.60
C GLY A 298 26.06 25.89 21.57
N LEU A 299 24.93 25.59 22.20
CA LEU A 299 23.73 26.44 22.15
C LEU A 299 23.66 27.50 23.28
N ASN A 300 24.50 27.41 24.31
CA ASN A 300 24.47 28.34 25.42
C ASN A 300 24.80 29.79 24.99
N GLU A 301 25.71 29.98 24.03
CA GLU A 301 26.00 31.31 23.46
C GLU A 301 24.80 31.88 22.69
N LEU A 302 24.11 31.03 21.90
CA LEU A 302 22.91 31.40 21.17
C LEU A 302 21.79 31.80 22.13
N ALA A 303 21.56 31.04 23.19
CA ALA A 303 20.60 31.35 24.23
C ALA A 303 20.87 32.69 24.91
N LYS A 304 22.11 32.93 25.31
CA LYS A 304 22.53 34.22 25.91
C LYS A 304 22.29 35.40 24.97
N LYS A 305 22.61 35.26 23.69
CA LYS A 305 22.37 36.30 22.67
C LYS A 305 20.89 36.63 22.56
N ASN A 306 20.02 35.67 22.74
CA ASN A 306 18.56 35.85 22.76
C ASN A 306 18.01 36.18 24.16
N LYS A 307 18.88 36.43 25.17
CA LYS A 307 18.50 36.74 26.56
C LYS A 307 17.75 35.61 27.26
N ILE A 308 17.97 34.37 26.85
CA ILE A 308 17.37 33.18 27.43
C ILE A 308 18.37 32.49 28.33
N ASN A 309 17.90 32.07 29.51
CA ASN A 309 18.72 31.31 30.44
C ASN A 309 18.52 29.81 30.19
N LEU A 310 19.45 29.19 29.50
CA LEU A 310 19.46 27.75 29.28
C LEU A 310 19.99 27.05 30.53
N THR A 311 19.17 26.24 31.18
CA THR A 311 19.55 25.45 32.36
C THR A 311 19.38 23.97 32.09
N ARG A 312 20.22 23.18 32.75
CA ARG A 312 20.09 21.73 32.68
C ARG A 312 19.93 21.12 34.08
N ASP A 313 18.91 20.24 34.25
CA ASP A 313 18.75 19.46 35.48
C ASP A 313 18.95 17.98 35.14
N ILE A 314 20.12 17.44 35.47
CA ILE A 314 20.52 16.09 35.14
C ILE A 314 20.70 15.30 36.43
N ARG A 315 19.75 14.39 36.68
CA ARG A 315 19.71 13.60 37.92
C ARG A 315 20.61 12.37 37.91
N LYS A 316 21.00 11.86 36.71
CA LYS A 316 21.87 10.68 36.53
C LYS A 316 23.01 11.02 35.58
N LYS A 317 24.19 10.43 35.83
CA LYS A 317 25.39 10.70 35.04
C LYS A 317 25.45 9.95 33.69
N ASN A 318 24.74 8.86 33.52
CA ASN A 318 24.83 8.04 32.31
C ASN A 318 23.48 7.51 31.91
N TYR A 319 23.03 7.84 30.69
CA TYR A 319 21.90 7.27 30.02
C TYR A 319 22.36 6.70 28.68
N TYR A 320 22.19 5.39 28.50
CA TYR A 320 22.56 4.72 27.26
C TYR A 320 21.32 4.30 26.51
N ILE A 321 21.32 4.55 25.21
CA ILE A 321 20.30 4.07 24.29
C ILE A 321 20.97 3.43 23.08
N LEU A 322 20.21 2.63 22.31
CA LEU A 322 20.63 2.19 21.00
C LEU A 322 20.15 3.25 19.99
N GLY A 323 21.06 3.76 19.15
CA GLY A 323 20.72 4.84 18.24
C GLY A 323 21.88 5.22 17.32
N ASP A 324 21.59 6.14 16.39
CA ASP A 324 22.61 6.89 15.64
C ASP A 324 22.88 8.20 16.37
N GLU A 325 24.16 8.47 16.64
CA GLU A 325 24.59 9.64 17.42
C GLU A 325 24.25 10.95 16.70
N ASP A 326 24.48 11.02 15.40
CA ASP A 326 24.24 12.20 14.58
C ASP A 326 22.73 12.51 14.48
N ASP A 327 21.88 11.49 14.31
CA ASP A 327 20.44 11.66 14.24
C ASP A 327 19.87 12.17 15.56
N ILE A 328 20.33 11.61 16.68
CA ILE A 328 19.88 12.04 18.01
C ILE A 328 20.40 13.44 18.35
N GLN A 329 21.65 13.72 18.05
CA GLN A 329 22.21 15.08 18.24
C GLN A 329 21.40 16.11 17.47
N ARG A 330 21.07 15.83 16.19
CA ARG A 330 20.28 16.72 15.35
C ARG A 330 18.86 16.92 15.90
N ALA A 331 18.21 15.84 16.36
CA ALA A 331 16.89 15.95 16.98
C ALA A 331 16.88 16.87 18.21
N PHE A 332 17.87 16.74 19.09
CA PHE A 332 17.97 17.60 20.26
C PHE A 332 18.32 19.05 19.89
N ILE A 333 19.25 19.30 18.95
CA ILE A 333 19.57 20.64 18.46
C ILE A 333 18.31 21.32 17.94
N ASN A 334 17.53 20.65 17.06
CA ASN A 334 16.32 21.21 16.49
C ASN A 334 15.29 21.58 17.56
N LEU A 335 15.08 20.71 18.57
CA LEU A 335 14.15 20.99 19.67
C LEU A 335 14.59 22.16 20.53
N ILE A 336 15.90 22.24 20.89
CA ILE A 336 16.41 23.29 21.76
C ILE A 336 16.49 24.63 21.01
N GLU A 337 16.91 24.65 19.75
CA GLU A 337 16.90 25.87 18.93
C GLU A 337 15.47 26.40 18.74
N ASN A 338 14.50 25.54 18.50
CA ASN A 338 13.09 25.93 18.43
C ASN A 338 12.61 26.51 19.77
N ALA A 339 12.99 25.90 20.89
CA ALA A 339 12.67 26.44 22.22
C ALA A 339 13.31 27.82 22.47
N ILE A 340 14.55 28.02 22.02
CA ILE A 340 15.25 29.33 22.12
C ILE A 340 14.58 30.36 21.20
N LYS A 341 14.11 29.98 20.04
CA LYS A 341 13.55 30.91 19.04
C LYS A 341 12.12 31.35 19.36
N TYR A 342 11.33 30.49 19.97
CA TYR A 342 9.89 30.72 20.18
C TYR A 342 9.51 30.96 21.66
N ASN A 343 10.46 31.10 22.56
CA ASN A 343 10.19 31.35 23.98
C ASN A 343 9.89 32.85 24.31
#